data_30fd455be6a73eff5313bbdcdaa408b1
#
_entry.id   30fd455be6a73eff5313bbdcdaa408b1
#
_cell.length_a   1.000
_cell.length_b   1.000
_cell.length_c   1.000
_cell.angle_alpha   90.00
_cell.angle_beta   90.00
_cell.angle_gamma   90.00
#
_symmetry.space_group_name_H-M   'P 1'
#
loop_
_entity.id
_entity.type
_entity.pdbx_description
1 polymer ?
#
loop_
_entity_poly.entity_id
_entity_poly.type
_entity_poly.pdbx_seq_one_letter_code
_entity_poly.pdbx_strand_id
1 'polypeptide(L)'
;MNYRQIYARKAECEKRIKEVCPQCPNRPGIYAFYRTDPDTHIRFAYIGQARSLISRIAQHLQEYDHLALSLKKRGIYNKEENPHGWMIRYVECSLDDLDEKETEFIRQWADAGFQLLNKTGGSQSDGKVVFDTKKQSKTYREGL
;
A
#
# COMPACT_ATOMS: atom_id res chain seq x y z
N MET A 1 -9.62 22.43 12.23
CA MET A 1 -10.59 21.36 12.01
C MET A 1 -11.07 20.81 13.36
N ASN A 2 -12.36 20.67 13.55
CA ASN A 2 -12.86 20.17 14.82
C ASN A 2 -13.06 18.67 14.79
N TYR A 3 -13.41 18.08 15.94
CA TYR A 3 -13.57 16.65 16.03
C TYR A 3 -14.60 16.08 15.05
N ARG A 4 -15.70 16.78 14.84
CA ARG A 4 -16.72 16.27 13.95
C ARG A 4 -16.17 16.14 12.54
N GLN A 5 -15.39 17.12 12.11
CA GLN A 5 -14.83 17.09 10.77
C GLN A 5 -13.79 15.98 10.65
N ILE A 6 -13.02 15.77 11.69
CA ILE A 6 -12.01 14.72 11.70
C ILE A 6 -12.66 13.36 11.59
N TYR A 7 -13.69 13.11 12.40
CA TYR A 7 -14.37 11.83 12.36
C TYR A 7 -15.13 11.62 11.04
N ALA A 8 -15.73 12.69 10.51
CA ALA A 8 -16.44 12.57 9.24
C ALA A 8 -15.49 12.20 8.12
N ARG A 9 -14.30 12.78 8.11
CA ARG A 9 -13.33 12.44 7.08
C ARG A 9 -12.84 11.03 7.23
N LYS A 10 -12.59 10.60 8.46
CA LYS A 10 -12.14 9.24 8.69
C LYS A 10 -13.19 8.27 8.21
N ALA A 11 -14.45 8.51 8.56
CA ALA A 11 -15.54 7.63 8.17
C ALA A 11 -15.69 7.58 6.65
N GLU A 12 -15.55 8.71 6.00
CA GLU A 12 -15.65 8.77 4.55
C GLU A 12 -14.52 7.99 3.89
N CYS A 13 -13.31 8.11 4.40
CA CYS A 13 -12.18 7.39 3.84
C CYS A 13 -12.33 5.89 4.06
N GLU A 14 -12.80 5.47 5.23
CA GLU A 14 -13.01 4.06 5.49
C GLU A 14 -14.10 3.51 4.57
N LYS A 15 -15.11 4.30 4.28
CA LYS A 15 -16.17 3.87 3.38
C LYS A 15 -15.61 3.65 1.98
N ARG A 16 -14.76 4.56 1.53
CA ARG A 16 -14.15 4.41 0.21
C ARG A 16 -13.30 3.16 0.12
N ILE A 17 -12.54 2.86 1.17
CA ILE A 17 -11.73 1.66 1.18
C ILE A 17 -12.62 0.42 1.14
N LYS A 18 -13.73 0.43 1.86
CA LYS A 18 -14.60 -0.73 1.88
C LYS A 18 -15.32 -0.97 0.58
N GLU A 19 -15.34 0.01 -0.31
CA GLU A 19 -15.92 -0.20 -1.62
C GLU A 19 -15.04 -1.14 -2.46
N VAL A 20 -13.73 -1.14 -2.25
CA VAL A 20 -12.83 -2.01 -2.99
C VAL A 20 -12.30 -3.15 -2.13
N CYS A 21 -12.45 -3.07 -0.85
CA CYS A 21 -12.00 -4.10 0.08
C CYS A 21 -13.05 -4.27 1.17
N PRO A 22 -14.22 -4.83 0.83
CA PRO A 22 -15.36 -4.88 1.73
C PRO A 22 -15.11 -5.59 3.05
N GLN A 23 -14.17 -6.54 3.05
CA GLN A 23 -13.93 -7.31 4.25
C GLN A 23 -12.73 -6.80 5.05
N CYS A 24 -12.23 -5.62 4.70
CA CYS A 24 -11.07 -5.08 5.39
C CYS A 24 -11.40 -4.89 6.88
N PRO A 25 -10.72 -5.59 7.76
CA PRO A 25 -11.10 -5.63 9.18
C PRO A 25 -10.43 -4.59 10.05
N ASN A 26 -11.00 -4.38 11.22
CA ASN A 26 -10.38 -3.56 12.24
C ASN A 26 -9.52 -4.50 13.08
N ARG A 27 -8.45 -5.02 12.48
CA ARG A 27 -7.56 -5.97 13.11
C ARG A 27 -6.14 -5.74 12.63
N PRO A 28 -5.14 -6.20 13.37
CA PRO A 28 -3.76 -6.00 12.94
C PRO A 28 -3.40 -6.85 11.74
N GLY A 29 -2.51 -6.35 10.93
CA GLY A 29 -2.06 -7.11 9.78
C GLY A 29 -1.14 -6.31 8.87
N ILE A 30 -0.84 -6.91 7.73
CA ILE A 30 0.00 -6.30 6.70
C ILE A 30 -0.89 -6.04 5.50
N TYR A 31 -0.71 -4.88 4.87
CA TYR A 31 -1.50 -4.53 3.71
C TYR A 31 -0.60 -4.10 2.57
N ALA A 32 -1.15 -4.11 1.38
CA ALA A 32 -0.45 -3.64 0.20
C ALA A 32 -1.38 -2.85 -0.68
N PHE A 33 -0.86 -1.72 -1.20
CA PHE A 33 -1.49 -1.04 -2.32
C PHE A 33 -0.66 -1.42 -3.53
N TYR A 34 -1.29 -1.78 -4.64
CA TYR A 34 -0.53 -2.16 -5.81
C TYR A 34 -1.28 -1.80 -7.10
N ARG A 35 -0.52 -1.54 -8.14
CA ARG A 35 -1.09 -1.24 -9.45
C ARG A 35 -0.04 -1.50 -10.54
N THR A 36 -0.51 -1.69 -11.76
CA THR A 36 0.38 -1.84 -12.91
C THR A 36 0.17 -0.62 -13.80
N ASP A 37 1.24 0.04 -14.17
CA ASP A 37 1.14 1.19 -15.05
C ASP A 37 0.84 0.70 -16.46
N PRO A 38 -0.20 1.21 -17.10
CA PRO A 38 -0.61 0.72 -18.42
C PRO A 38 0.38 1.06 -19.54
N ASP A 39 1.15 2.11 -19.38
CA ASP A 39 2.08 2.51 -20.42
C ASP A 39 3.42 1.83 -20.32
N THR A 40 3.97 1.72 -19.15
CA THR A 40 5.29 1.14 -18.95
C THR A 40 5.25 -0.31 -18.52
N HIS A 41 4.09 -0.78 -18.08
CA HIS A 41 3.88 -2.12 -17.55
C HIS A 41 4.67 -2.37 -16.25
N ILE A 42 5.15 -1.31 -15.61
CA ILE A 42 5.83 -1.46 -14.34
C ILE A 42 4.78 -1.69 -13.26
N ARG A 43 5.04 -2.66 -12.38
CA ARG A 43 4.14 -2.95 -11.28
C ARG A 43 4.66 -2.27 -10.03
N PHE A 44 3.85 -1.41 -9.47
CA PHE A 44 4.20 -0.67 -8.27
C PHE A 44 3.47 -1.22 -7.06
N ALA A 45 4.09 -1.15 -5.92
CA ALA A 45 3.45 -1.57 -4.69
C ALA A 45 3.97 -0.79 -3.49
N TYR A 46 3.15 -0.71 -2.47
CA TYR A 46 3.55 -0.16 -1.18
C TYR A 46 3.05 -1.16 -0.14
N ILE A 47 3.91 -1.60 0.75
CA ILE A 47 3.55 -2.55 1.79
C ILE A 47 3.68 -1.89 3.14
N GLY A 48 2.69 -2.04 3.99
CA GLY A 48 2.71 -1.45 5.31
C GLY A 48 2.12 -2.36 6.36
N GLN A 49 2.28 -1.98 7.60
CA GLN A 49 1.70 -2.73 8.71
C GLN A 49 0.73 -1.83 9.44
N ALA A 50 -0.22 -2.45 10.12
CA ALA A 50 -1.24 -1.71 10.82
C ALA A 50 -1.70 -2.44 12.06
N ARG A 51 -2.05 -1.69 13.09
CA ARG A 51 -2.72 -2.27 14.24
C ARG A 51 -4.21 -2.40 13.91
N SER A 52 -4.73 -1.54 13.06
CA SER A 52 -6.08 -1.66 12.52
C SER A 52 -5.97 -1.47 11.02
N LEU A 53 -6.16 -2.53 10.27
CA LEU A 53 -6.02 -2.49 8.83
C LEU A 53 -6.91 -1.43 8.19
N ILE A 54 -8.21 -1.43 8.52
CA ILE A 54 -9.12 -0.47 7.89
C ILE A 54 -8.74 0.97 8.22
N SER A 55 -8.35 1.23 9.46
CA SER A 55 -7.99 2.58 9.86
C SER A 55 -6.73 3.06 9.16
N ARG A 56 -5.71 2.24 9.14
CA ARG A 56 -4.43 2.66 8.56
C ARG A 56 -4.51 2.77 7.04
N ILE A 57 -5.17 1.84 6.39
CA ILE A 57 -5.32 1.89 4.94
C ILE A 57 -6.09 3.16 4.56
N ALA A 58 -7.17 3.45 5.27
CA ALA A 58 -7.96 4.64 4.99
C ALA A 58 -7.17 5.92 5.26
N GLN A 59 -6.28 5.89 6.24
CA GLN A 59 -5.51 7.06 6.59
C GLN A 59 -4.62 7.53 5.44
N HIS A 60 -4.16 6.60 4.61
CA HIS A 60 -3.35 6.96 3.46
C HIS A 60 -4.08 7.92 2.51
N LEU A 61 -5.38 7.90 2.49
CA LEU A 61 -6.15 8.81 1.63
C LEU A 61 -6.06 10.25 2.11
N GLN A 62 -5.60 10.47 3.32
CA GLN A 62 -5.51 11.81 3.88
C GLN A 62 -4.07 12.33 4.00
N GLU A 63 -3.10 11.50 3.64
CA GLU A 63 -1.69 11.88 3.78
C GLU A 63 -1.16 12.57 2.52
N TYR A 64 0.11 12.96 2.56
CA TYR A 64 0.71 13.71 1.47
C TYR A 64 2.04 13.13 1.01
N ASP A 65 2.34 11.89 1.37
CA ASP A 65 3.57 11.26 0.92
C ASP A 65 3.39 10.76 -0.52
N HIS A 66 4.38 10.12 -1.06
CA HIS A 66 4.34 9.65 -2.44
C HIS A 66 3.16 8.73 -2.73
N LEU A 67 2.87 7.81 -1.86
CA LEU A 67 1.74 6.91 -2.06
C LEU A 67 0.43 7.69 -2.03
N ALA A 68 0.27 8.54 -1.04
CA ALA A 68 -0.97 9.29 -0.89
C ALA A 68 -1.22 10.20 -2.08
N LEU A 69 -0.18 10.84 -2.60
CA LEU A 69 -0.33 11.70 -3.75
C LEU A 69 -0.70 10.88 -4.98
N SER A 70 -0.13 9.70 -5.12
CA SER A 70 -0.45 8.84 -6.24
C SER A 70 -1.89 8.32 -6.11
N LEU A 71 -2.35 8.03 -4.88
CA LEU A 71 -3.72 7.62 -4.66
C LEU A 71 -4.68 8.74 -5.08
N LYS A 72 -4.32 9.99 -4.82
CA LYS A 72 -5.17 11.10 -5.22
C LYS A 72 -5.17 11.29 -6.73
N LYS A 73 -4.04 11.11 -7.35
CA LYS A 73 -3.93 11.29 -8.78
C LYS A 73 -4.50 10.13 -9.56
N ARG A 74 -4.22 8.92 -9.17
CA ARG A 74 -4.63 7.75 -9.93
C ARG A 74 -5.90 7.08 -9.42
N GLY A 75 -6.27 7.37 -8.20
CA GLY A 75 -7.49 6.83 -7.62
C GLY A 75 -7.40 5.37 -7.22
N ILE A 76 -8.48 4.86 -6.71
CA ILE A 76 -8.58 3.49 -6.27
C ILE A 76 -9.21 2.68 -7.39
N TYR A 77 -8.78 1.44 -7.54
CA TYR A 77 -9.27 0.57 -8.58
C TYR A 77 -10.79 0.47 -8.61
N ASN A 78 -11.35 0.56 -9.80
CA ASN A 78 -12.76 0.28 -10.03
C ASN A 78 -12.81 -0.41 -11.38
N LYS A 79 -13.38 -1.58 -11.43
CA LYS A 79 -13.39 -2.40 -12.61
C LYS A 79 -13.86 -1.66 -13.86
N GLU A 80 -14.88 -0.86 -13.73
CA GLU A 80 -15.43 -0.16 -14.87
C GLU A 80 -14.93 1.25 -15.07
N GLU A 81 -14.78 1.98 -13.99
CA GLU A 81 -14.42 3.38 -14.09
C GLU A 81 -12.95 3.69 -13.94
N ASN A 82 -12.22 2.84 -13.28
CA ASN A 82 -10.80 3.10 -13.03
C ASN A 82 -10.00 1.80 -12.96
N PRO A 83 -9.89 1.10 -14.09
CA PRO A 83 -9.25 -0.21 -14.10
C PRO A 83 -7.74 -0.20 -13.79
N HIS A 84 -7.11 0.97 -13.85
CA HIS A 84 -5.68 1.06 -13.57
C HIS A 84 -5.40 1.75 -12.25
N GLY A 85 -6.42 1.91 -11.41
CA GLY A 85 -6.23 2.51 -10.09
C GLY A 85 -5.56 1.55 -9.11
N TRP A 86 -5.30 2.04 -7.91
CA TRP A 86 -4.63 1.26 -6.90
C TRP A 86 -5.53 0.19 -6.32
N MET A 87 -5.04 -1.03 -6.28
CA MET A 87 -5.73 -2.16 -5.68
C MET A 87 -5.19 -2.38 -4.27
N ILE A 88 -5.95 -3.07 -3.44
CA ILE A 88 -5.60 -3.27 -2.03
C ILE A 88 -5.68 -4.75 -1.68
N ARG A 89 -4.67 -5.23 -0.95
CA ARG A 89 -4.70 -6.58 -0.40
C ARG A 89 -4.23 -6.52 1.04
N TYR A 90 -4.62 -7.49 1.84
CA TYR A 90 -4.16 -7.54 3.22
C TYR A 90 -4.12 -8.97 3.73
N VAL A 91 -3.37 -9.17 4.80
CA VAL A 91 -3.40 -10.41 5.55
C VAL A 91 -3.42 -10.03 7.02
N GLU A 92 -4.17 -10.75 7.81
CA GLU A 92 -4.19 -10.50 9.25
C GLU A 92 -3.02 -11.23 9.90
N CYS A 93 -2.45 -10.65 10.93
CA CYS A 93 -1.43 -11.34 11.72
C CYS A 93 -1.40 -10.69 13.10
N SER A 94 -0.71 -11.32 14.04
CA SER A 94 -0.68 -10.81 15.39
C SER A 94 0.19 -9.56 15.49
N LEU A 95 -0.04 -8.76 16.52
CA LEU A 95 0.75 -7.58 16.72
C LEU A 95 2.24 -7.89 16.85
N ASP A 96 2.55 -9.02 17.45
CA ASP A 96 3.95 -9.39 17.67
C ASP A 96 4.67 -9.75 16.37
N ASP A 97 3.94 -10.10 15.34
CA ASP A 97 4.53 -10.53 14.08
C ASP A 97 4.58 -9.44 13.02
N LEU A 98 4.08 -8.23 13.31
CA LEU A 98 3.96 -7.20 12.30
C LEU A 98 5.28 -6.86 11.62
N ASP A 99 6.33 -6.60 12.39
CA ASP A 99 7.61 -6.20 11.80
C ASP A 99 8.20 -7.29 10.93
N GLU A 100 8.15 -8.50 11.42
CA GLU A 100 8.73 -9.62 10.70
C GLU A 100 7.96 -9.88 9.43
N LYS A 101 6.64 -9.87 9.50
CA LYS A 101 5.81 -10.15 8.33
C LYS A 101 5.91 -9.03 7.30
N GLU A 102 6.00 -7.78 7.74
CA GLU A 102 6.15 -6.69 6.80
C GLU A 102 7.45 -6.83 6.03
N THR A 103 8.54 -7.10 6.74
CA THR A 103 9.84 -7.27 6.11
C THR A 103 9.82 -8.44 5.13
N GLU A 104 9.17 -9.51 5.52
CA GLU A 104 9.07 -10.69 4.69
C GLU A 104 8.31 -10.39 3.40
N PHE A 105 7.18 -9.70 3.50
CA PHE A 105 6.38 -9.38 2.33
C PHE A 105 7.07 -8.36 1.42
N ILE A 106 7.78 -7.39 1.99
CA ILE A 106 8.54 -6.44 1.19
C ILE A 106 9.54 -7.22 0.32
N ARG A 107 10.22 -8.19 0.91
CA ARG A 107 11.18 -8.97 0.16
C ARG A 107 10.49 -9.82 -0.90
N GLN A 108 9.41 -10.48 -0.53
CA GLN A 108 8.71 -11.34 -1.46
C GLN A 108 8.16 -10.56 -2.66
N TRP A 109 7.59 -9.39 -2.42
CA TRP A 109 7.02 -8.62 -3.50
C TRP A 109 8.11 -8.01 -4.39
N ALA A 110 9.23 -7.62 -3.79
CA ALA A 110 10.35 -7.12 -4.57
C ALA A 110 10.88 -8.23 -5.47
N ASP A 111 11.02 -9.45 -4.92
CA ASP A 111 11.49 -10.58 -5.69
C ASP A 111 10.50 -10.97 -6.79
N ALA A 112 9.24 -10.69 -6.59
CA ALA A 112 8.21 -11.00 -7.58
C ALA A 112 8.14 -9.94 -8.69
N GLY A 113 8.98 -8.92 -8.63
CA GLY A 113 9.04 -7.95 -9.71
C GLY A 113 8.37 -6.62 -9.45
N PHE A 114 7.85 -6.39 -8.25
CA PHE A 114 7.22 -5.11 -7.95
C PHE A 114 8.26 -4.06 -7.60
N GLN A 115 8.02 -2.85 -8.09
CA GLN A 115 8.84 -1.73 -7.67
C GLN A 115 8.17 -1.12 -6.45
N LEU A 116 8.85 -1.20 -5.32
CA LEU A 116 8.24 -0.77 -4.08
C LEU A 116 8.40 0.72 -3.83
N LEU A 117 7.35 1.34 -3.35
CA LEU A 117 7.37 2.76 -3.03
C LEU A 117 7.71 2.99 -1.56
N ASN A 118 8.03 1.92 -0.86
CA ASN A 118 8.36 2.04 0.55
C ASN A 118 9.60 2.89 0.75
N LYS A 119 9.51 3.81 1.68
CA LYS A 119 10.65 4.60 1.90
C LYS A 119 11.43 3.90 2.88
N THR A 120 12.55 4.10 2.84
CA THR A 120 13.32 3.43 3.63
C THR A 120 13.36 3.89 4.80
N GLY A 121 13.20 4.33 4.86
CA GLY A 121 13.33 4.51 5.81
C GLY A 121 12.79 4.18 6.42
N GLY A 122 12.34 4.26 6.22
CA GLY A 122 11.98 3.90 6.58
C GLY A 122 12.31 3.22 7.01
N SER A 123 11.97 3.01 7.24
CA SER A 123 12.28 2.25 7.52
C SER A 123 13.34 2.31 7.39
N GLN A 124 13.66 2.92 7.44
CA GLN A 124 14.65 3.04 7.22
C GLN A 124 15.37 2.16 6.89
N SER A 125 15.36 1.64 7.30
CA SER A 125 16.16 0.59 7.04
C SER A 125 15.64 -0.10 5.95
N ASP A 126 14.46 -0.12 5.86
CA ASP A 126 13.93 -0.83 4.85
C ASP A 126 14.26 -0.26 3.63
N GLY A 127 14.43 0.98 3.65
CA GLY A 127 14.70 1.54 2.47
C GLY A 127 15.84 0.91 1.86
N LYS A 128 16.63 0.37 2.63
CA LYS A 128 17.67 -0.26 2.11
C LYS A 128 17.31 -1.34 1.31
N VAL A 129 16.41 -2.04 1.72
CA VAL A 129 16.03 -3.18 1.01
C VAL A 129 15.71 -2.67 -0.33
N VAL A 130 15.00 -1.59 -0.38
CA VAL A 130 14.60 -1.07 -1.63
C VAL A 130 15.80 -0.75 -2.44
N PHE A 131 16.85 -0.38 -1.83
CA PHE A 131 17.96 -0.04 -2.60
C PHE A 131 18.73 -1.15 -3.08
N ASP A 132 18.86 -2.03 -2.39
CA ASP A 132 19.56 -3.17 -2.78
C ASP A 132 19.10 -3.48 -4.05
N THR A 133 18.21 -2.83 -4.33
CA THR A 133 17.52 -3.21 -5.32
C THR A 133 17.90 -2.58 -6.56
N LYS A 134 18.90 -1.94 -6.68
CA LYS A 134 19.27 -1.49 -7.91
C LYS A 134 19.31 -2.64 -8.79
N LYS A 135 19.68 -3.72 -8.34
CA LYS A 135 19.73 -4.89 -9.10
C LYS A 135 18.37 -5.29 -9.34
N GLN A 136 17.57 -5.21 -8.38
CA GLN A 136 16.23 -5.65 -8.50
C GLN A 136 15.48 -4.80 -9.49
N SER A 137 15.87 -3.58 -9.67
CA SER A 137 15.19 -2.75 -10.61
C SER A 137 15.21 -3.37 -11.98
N LYS A 138 16.25 -4.04 -12.31
CA LYS A 138 16.34 -4.65 -13.60
C LYS A 138 15.40 -5.81 -13.59
N THR A 139 15.40 -6.53 -12.53
CA THR A 139 14.53 -7.68 -12.42
C THR A 139 13.09 -7.28 -12.57
N TYR A 140 12.72 -6.16 -12.03
CA TYR A 140 11.35 -5.72 -12.11
C TYR A 140 10.93 -5.60 -13.56
N ARG A 141 11.75 -5.05 -14.37
CA ARG A 141 11.35 -4.87 -15.74
C ARG A 141 11.35 -6.14 -16.52
N GLU A 142 12.22 -7.01 -16.20
CA GLU A 142 12.29 -8.26 -16.91
C GLU A 142 11.37 -9.31 -16.39
N GLY A 143 11.13 -9.31 -15.13
CA GLY A 143 10.33 -10.34 -14.53
C GLY A 143 8.86 -10.17 -14.73
N LEU A 144 8.50 -9.09 -15.28
CA LEU A 144 7.10 -8.87 -15.48
C LEU A 144 6.70 -9.14 -16.89
#